data_ecf981f78a449dee7c28b4e091028644
#
_entry.id   ecf981f78a449dee7c28b4e091028644
#
_cell.length_a   1.000
_cell.length_b   1.000
_cell.length_c   1.000
_cell.angle_alpha   90.00
_cell.angle_beta   90.00
_cell.angle_gamma   90.00
#
_symmetry.space_group_name_H-M   'P 1'
#
loop_
_entity.id
_entity.type
_entity.pdbx_description
1 polymer ?
#
loop_
_entity_poly.entity_id
_entity_poly.type
_entity_poly.pdbx_seq_one_letter_code
_entity_poly.pdbx_strand_id
1 'polypeptide(L)'
;MQFFVIELTFLHTNKIGDCMINMKISNKKKMRNALFVVLIILILLIGRIGYIQFIQGSALRKMAAEQQSLSRSISAKRGTIYDSSKKYILAMSASVESVTVNPTQISKQDKEMVAQALSEIFELDYEKTLKKVKKNSSIETIIKKVEKEKTDKLRTWMKEHNLEKGINIDEDAKRYYPYRDLASQVIGFCGSDNQGLDGIEAKYNEILKGTNGSIEKMTDARGGEIGTEGEEYKTAIDGDNIILSIDMTIQSIVEKYLEEACLDNICTDGGSIIIMNPKTGDILAMATYPGYDLNSPYIINNEELKDNWDSLSQEEKSKNLQAMWRNKAISDTYEPGSVFKIVTASAALQ
;
A
#
# COMPACT_ATOMS: atom_id res chain seq x y z
N MET A 1 37.56 69.82 -14.00
CA MET A 1 37.57 68.38 -14.26
C MET A 1 36.28 67.83 -14.93
N GLN A 2 35.22 68.61 -15.05
CA GLN A 2 33.95 68.22 -15.74
C GLN A 2 33.93 68.52 -17.24
N PHE A 3 34.74 69.40 -17.74
CA PHE A 3 34.77 69.72 -19.20
C PHE A 3 35.56 68.72 -20.10
N PHE A 4 36.47 67.94 -19.50
CA PHE A 4 37.25 66.93 -20.23
C PHE A 4 36.53 65.61 -20.50
N VAL A 5 35.50 65.31 -19.72
CA VAL A 5 34.72 64.06 -19.86
C VAL A 5 33.67 64.18 -20.94
N ILE A 6 33.15 65.38 -21.18
CA ILE A 6 32.14 65.64 -22.25
C ILE A 6 32.75 65.60 -23.65
N GLU A 7 33.99 66.08 -23.82
CA GLU A 7 34.66 66.00 -25.10
C GLU A 7 35.07 64.58 -25.51
N LEU A 8 35.47 63.72 -24.56
CA LEU A 8 35.80 62.32 -24.82
C LEU A 8 34.54 61.45 -25.15
N THR A 9 33.40 61.76 -24.59
CA THR A 9 32.16 61.07 -24.95
C THR A 9 31.64 61.51 -26.32
N PHE A 10 31.77 62.77 -26.70
CA PHE A 10 31.32 63.26 -27.97
C PHE A 10 32.24 62.77 -29.14
N LEU A 11 33.57 62.64 -28.94
CA LEU A 11 34.50 62.05 -29.88
C LEU A 11 34.29 60.53 -30.05
N HIS A 12 33.89 59.84 -29.02
CA HIS A 12 33.62 58.39 -29.10
C HIS A 12 32.30 58.08 -29.82
N THR A 13 31.23 58.87 -29.60
CA THR A 13 29.96 58.75 -30.32
C THR A 13 30.05 59.09 -31.80
N ASN A 14 30.83 60.08 -32.19
CA ASN A 14 31.10 60.42 -33.61
C ASN A 14 31.94 59.35 -34.34
N LYS A 15 32.91 58.72 -33.65
CA LYS A 15 33.70 57.62 -34.25
C LYS A 15 32.90 56.38 -34.47
N ILE A 16 31.90 56.06 -33.56
CA ILE A 16 31.01 54.95 -33.74
C ILE A 16 29.98 55.22 -34.84
N GLY A 17 29.51 56.48 -34.97
CA GLY A 17 28.61 56.90 -36.03
C GLY A 17 29.31 56.83 -37.47
N ASP A 18 30.51 57.28 -37.60
CA ASP A 18 31.27 57.23 -38.88
C ASP A 18 31.71 55.80 -39.26
N CYS A 19 31.94 54.91 -38.29
CA CYS A 19 32.19 53.49 -38.56
C CYS A 19 30.95 52.74 -39.06
N MET A 20 29.77 53.19 -38.71
CA MET A 20 28.50 52.63 -39.19
C MET A 20 28.11 53.13 -40.60
N ILE A 21 28.52 54.29 -40.99
CA ILE A 21 28.16 54.91 -42.29
C ILE A 21 29.00 54.38 -43.46
N ASN A 22 30.22 53.88 -43.25
CA ASN A 22 31.15 53.42 -44.30
C ASN A 22 31.14 51.89 -44.57
N MET A 23 30.12 51.14 -44.12
CA MET A 23 30.00 49.74 -44.50
C MET A 23 29.58 49.64 -45.99
N LYS A 24 30.40 48.98 -46.82
CA LYS A 24 30.06 48.66 -48.21
C LYS A 24 28.69 47.98 -48.30
N ILE A 25 27.90 48.27 -49.34
CA ILE A 25 26.57 47.71 -49.60
C ILE A 25 26.51 46.19 -49.44
N SER A 26 27.61 45.49 -49.75
CA SER A 26 27.81 44.07 -49.60
C SER A 26 27.72 43.61 -48.10
N ASN A 27 28.23 44.40 -47.17
CA ASN A 27 28.18 44.08 -45.73
C ASN A 27 26.80 44.35 -45.12
N LYS A 28 26.05 45.32 -45.65
CA LYS A 28 24.66 45.58 -45.24
C LYS A 28 23.72 44.41 -45.59
N LYS A 29 23.91 43.77 -46.76
CA LYS A 29 23.17 42.58 -47.16
C LYS A 29 23.48 41.37 -46.26
N LYS A 30 24.77 41.15 -45.94
CA LYS A 30 25.18 40.05 -45.03
C LYS A 30 24.65 40.27 -43.61
N MET A 31 24.70 41.49 -43.09
CA MET A 31 24.16 41.85 -41.77
C MET A 31 22.66 41.68 -41.69
N ARG A 32 21.91 42.12 -42.74
CA ARG A 32 20.47 41.89 -42.85
C ARG A 32 20.11 40.39 -42.85
N ASN A 33 20.86 39.60 -43.63
CA ASN A 33 20.64 38.15 -43.67
C ASN A 33 20.95 37.46 -42.33
N ALA A 34 22.03 37.88 -41.64
CA ALA A 34 22.33 37.42 -40.30
C ALA A 34 21.22 37.77 -39.30
N LEU A 35 20.66 38.98 -39.40
CA LEU A 35 19.54 39.42 -38.54
C LEU A 35 18.26 38.64 -38.82
N PHE A 36 18.00 38.30 -40.11
CA PHE A 36 16.88 37.40 -40.46
C PHE A 36 17.05 36.01 -39.93
N VAL A 37 18.26 35.43 -39.96
CA VAL A 37 18.54 34.11 -39.37
C VAL A 37 18.29 34.12 -37.85
N VAL A 38 18.77 35.15 -37.15
CA VAL A 38 18.53 35.33 -35.71
C VAL A 38 17.05 35.46 -35.43
N LEU A 39 16.27 36.23 -36.20
CA LEU A 39 14.86 36.40 -36.08
C LEU A 39 14.10 35.06 -36.26
N ILE A 40 14.48 34.25 -37.25
CA ILE A 40 13.89 32.92 -37.47
C ILE A 40 14.15 32.03 -36.29
N ILE A 41 15.38 31.99 -35.76
CA ILE A 41 15.75 31.21 -34.58
C ILE A 41 14.88 31.64 -33.36
N LEU A 42 14.68 32.93 -33.19
CA LEU A 42 13.90 33.50 -32.08
C LEU A 42 12.40 33.13 -32.20
N ILE A 43 11.85 33.16 -33.42
CA ILE A 43 10.49 32.71 -33.71
C ILE A 43 10.34 31.19 -33.40
N LEU A 44 11.28 30.37 -33.79
CA LEU A 44 11.30 28.95 -33.51
C LEU A 44 11.40 28.68 -32.01
N LEU A 45 12.20 29.43 -31.26
CA LEU A 45 12.29 29.32 -29.79
C LEU A 45 10.97 29.72 -29.12
N ILE A 46 10.35 30.83 -29.56
CA ILE A 46 9.03 31.24 -29.03
C ILE A 46 7.98 30.18 -29.32
N GLY A 47 7.95 29.65 -30.55
CA GLY A 47 7.05 28.54 -30.91
C GLY A 47 7.29 27.29 -30.06
N ARG A 48 8.55 26.96 -29.78
CA ARG A 48 8.89 25.81 -28.90
C ARG A 48 8.49 26.04 -27.47
N ILE A 49 8.69 27.23 -26.92
CA ILE A 49 8.25 27.60 -25.56
C ILE A 49 6.74 27.56 -25.50
N GLY A 50 6.02 28.11 -26.49
CA GLY A 50 4.57 28.07 -26.59
C GLY A 50 4.05 26.61 -26.60
N TYR A 51 4.67 25.74 -27.42
CA TYR A 51 4.32 24.32 -27.45
C TYR A 51 4.48 23.64 -26.08
N ILE A 52 5.60 23.87 -25.39
CA ILE A 52 5.85 23.33 -24.05
C ILE A 52 4.82 23.87 -23.06
N GLN A 53 4.50 25.17 -23.11
CA GLN A 53 3.62 25.81 -22.14
C GLN A 53 2.14 25.44 -22.33
N PHE A 54 1.66 25.41 -23.60
CA PHE A 54 0.22 25.20 -23.87
C PHE A 54 -0.13 23.72 -24.08
N ILE A 55 0.76 22.92 -24.65
CA ILE A 55 0.48 21.51 -24.96
C ILE A 55 1.01 20.57 -23.89
N GLN A 56 2.28 20.77 -23.45
CA GLN A 56 2.88 19.91 -22.43
C GLN A 56 2.77 20.47 -21.01
N GLY A 57 2.29 21.70 -20.82
CA GLY A 57 2.31 22.40 -19.55
C GLY A 57 1.52 21.69 -18.44
N SER A 58 0.38 21.10 -18.75
CA SER A 58 -0.42 20.33 -17.78
C SER A 58 0.28 19.05 -17.34
N ALA A 59 0.87 18.31 -18.27
CA ALA A 59 1.62 17.09 -17.98
C ALA A 59 2.90 17.37 -17.19
N LEU A 60 3.65 18.40 -17.58
CA LEU A 60 4.87 18.82 -16.88
C LEU A 60 4.59 19.37 -15.48
N ARG A 61 3.48 20.11 -15.28
CA ARG A 61 3.07 20.54 -13.95
C ARG A 61 2.69 19.36 -13.06
N LYS A 62 2.00 18.35 -13.61
CA LYS A 62 1.66 17.13 -12.88
C LYS A 62 2.91 16.36 -12.47
N MET A 63 3.86 16.17 -13.38
CA MET A 63 5.14 15.52 -13.07
C MET A 63 5.96 16.30 -12.03
N ALA A 64 5.98 17.64 -12.13
CA ALA A 64 6.67 18.49 -11.14
C ALA A 64 6.00 18.40 -9.77
N ALA A 65 4.67 18.40 -9.70
CA ALA A 65 3.93 18.23 -8.45
C ALA A 65 4.20 16.84 -7.83
N GLU A 66 4.20 15.77 -8.64
CA GLU A 66 4.52 14.41 -8.19
C GLU A 66 5.97 14.29 -7.67
N GLN A 67 6.91 15.05 -8.22
CA GLN A 67 8.30 15.11 -7.73
C GLN A 67 8.48 16.00 -6.49
N GLN A 68 7.61 16.97 -6.29
CA GLN A 68 7.69 17.94 -5.20
C GLN A 68 6.77 17.59 -4.02
N SER A 69 5.87 16.61 -4.17
CA SER A 69 4.97 16.17 -3.10
C SER A 69 5.48 14.88 -2.49
N LEU A 70 5.68 14.89 -1.18
CA LEU A 70 5.83 13.68 -0.38
C LEU A 70 4.42 13.26 0.06
N SER A 71 3.87 12.23 -0.59
CA SER A 71 2.57 11.68 -0.21
C SER A 71 2.77 10.49 0.71
N ARG A 72 2.20 10.56 1.92
CA ARG A 72 2.10 9.44 2.85
C ARG A 72 0.66 8.98 2.94
N SER A 73 0.43 7.68 2.76
CA SER A 73 -0.90 7.07 2.85
C SER A 73 -1.28 6.82 4.31
N ILE A 74 -2.50 7.19 4.67
CA ILE A 74 -3.13 6.81 5.94
C ILE A 74 -4.07 5.66 5.64
N SER A 75 -3.81 4.50 6.23
CA SER A 75 -4.62 3.31 6.00
C SER A 75 -6.02 3.47 6.60
N ALA A 76 -7.06 3.29 5.78
CA ALA A 76 -8.42 3.15 6.27
C ALA A 76 -8.56 1.88 7.10
N LYS A 77 -9.38 1.92 8.15
CA LYS A 77 -9.75 0.71 8.90
C LYS A 77 -10.73 -0.10 8.07
N ARG A 78 -10.40 -1.37 7.90
CA ARG A 78 -11.27 -2.31 7.22
C ARG A 78 -12.50 -2.60 8.07
N GLY A 79 -13.70 -2.62 7.47
CA GLY A 79 -14.96 -2.86 8.16
C GLY A 79 -14.96 -4.17 8.98
N THR A 80 -15.72 -4.21 10.04
CA THR A 80 -15.82 -5.35 10.94
C THR A 80 -16.79 -6.40 10.39
N ILE A 81 -16.43 -7.68 10.53
CA ILE A 81 -17.31 -8.81 10.19
C ILE A 81 -17.90 -9.35 11.51
N TYR A 82 -19.22 -9.37 11.60
CA TYR A 82 -19.97 -9.86 12.74
C TYR A 82 -20.67 -11.19 12.40
N ASP A 83 -20.96 -11.94 13.44
CA ASP A 83 -21.90 -13.05 13.38
C ASP A 83 -23.36 -12.57 13.22
N SER A 84 -24.31 -13.48 13.06
CA SER A 84 -25.73 -13.20 12.89
C SER A 84 -26.34 -12.43 14.06
N SER A 85 -25.85 -12.63 15.27
CA SER A 85 -26.31 -11.97 16.49
C SER A 85 -25.77 -10.56 16.70
N LYS A 86 -24.74 -10.15 15.95
CA LYS A 86 -23.92 -8.91 16.11
C LYS A 86 -23.17 -8.82 17.43
N LYS A 87 -23.15 -9.88 18.23
CA LYS A 87 -22.45 -9.91 19.52
C LYS A 87 -21.00 -10.34 19.38
N TYR A 88 -20.71 -11.19 18.40
CA TYR A 88 -19.39 -11.75 18.20
C TYR A 88 -18.73 -11.13 16.98
N ILE A 89 -17.52 -10.67 17.17
CA ILE A 89 -16.68 -10.09 16.10
C ILE A 89 -15.82 -11.20 15.52
N LEU A 90 -16.09 -11.56 14.26
CA LEU A 90 -15.35 -12.61 13.56
C LEU A 90 -14.04 -12.06 12.94
N ALA A 91 -14.06 -10.81 12.48
CA ALA A 91 -12.88 -10.13 11.99
C ALA A 91 -12.95 -8.62 12.24
N MET A 92 -11.87 -8.02 12.68
CA MET A 92 -11.77 -6.58 12.94
C MET A 92 -10.42 -5.99 12.54
N SER A 93 -10.35 -4.66 12.43
CA SER A 93 -9.09 -3.96 12.25
C SER A 93 -8.55 -3.47 13.59
N ALA A 94 -7.36 -3.92 13.95
CA ALA A 94 -6.61 -3.40 15.08
C ALA A 94 -5.77 -2.20 14.63
N SER A 95 -5.74 -1.14 15.43
CA SER A 95 -4.86 0.01 15.20
C SER A 95 -3.43 -0.39 15.53
N VAL A 96 -2.56 -0.24 14.56
CA VAL A 96 -1.12 -0.49 14.63
C VAL A 96 -0.39 0.69 14.00
N GLU A 97 0.92 0.67 13.98
CA GLU A 97 1.71 1.76 13.42
C GLU A 97 2.77 1.22 12.46
N SER A 98 3.08 2.01 11.44
CA SER A 98 4.15 1.72 10.48
C SER A 98 5.25 2.75 10.61
N VAL A 99 6.51 2.31 10.56
CA VAL A 99 7.68 3.17 10.71
C VAL A 99 8.37 3.35 9.38
N THR A 100 8.50 4.60 8.97
CA THR A 100 9.24 5.00 7.77
C THR A 100 10.34 5.99 8.13
N VAL A 101 11.40 6.03 7.33
CA VAL A 101 12.48 7.01 7.48
C VAL A 101 12.62 7.83 6.22
N ASN A 102 13.02 9.09 6.39
CA ASN A 102 13.50 9.93 5.31
C ASN A 102 15.03 10.04 5.40
N PRO A 103 15.78 9.21 4.66
CA PRO A 103 17.24 9.18 4.75
C PRO A 103 17.93 10.50 4.39
N THR A 104 17.26 11.39 3.65
CA THR A 104 17.82 12.70 3.26
C THR A 104 17.76 13.71 4.39
N GLN A 105 16.85 13.54 5.37
CA GLN A 105 16.73 14.41 6.54
C GLN A 105 17.58 13.95 7.73
N ILE A 106 18.11 12.72 7.70
CA ILE A 106 18.98 12.19 8.73
C ILE A 106 20.44 12.58 8.40
N SER A 107 21.13 13.19 9.34
CA SER A 107 22.54 13.58 9.16
C SER A 107 23.41 12.35 8.92
N LYS A 108 24.51 12.50 8.17
CA LYS A 108 25.40 11.37 7.87
C LYS A 108 26.00 10.71 9.14
N GLN A 109 26.16 11.51 10.20
CA GLN A 109 26.72 11.05 11.47
C GLN A 109 25.71 10.22 12.27
N ASP A 110 24.42 10.54 12.17
CA ASP A 110 23.35 9.90 12.95
C ASP A 110 22.81 8.62 12.30
N LYS A 111 23.10 8.38 11.01
CA LYS A 111 22.56 7.23 10.26
C LYS A 111 22.85 5.87 10.89
N GLU A 112 24.05 5.70 11.43
CA GLU A 112 24.44 4.44 12.09
C GLU A 112 23.74 4.28 13.43
N MET A 113 23.65 5.35 14.22
CA MET A 113 22.93 5.37 15.50
C MET A 113 21.43 5.11 15.29
N VAL A 114 20.80 5.74 14.30
CA VAL A 114 19.40 5.49 13.92
C VAL A 114 19.19 4.03 13.48
N ALA A 115 20.06 3.49 12.64
CA ALA A 115 19.95 2.11 12.20
C ALA A 115 20.10 1.12 13.35
N GLN A 116 20.98 1.38 14.31
CA GLN A 116 21.16 0.55 15.50
C GLN A 116 19.90 0.58 16.37
N ALA A 117 19.38 1.77 16.69
CA ALA A 117 18.19 1.91 17.51
C ALA A 117 16.96 1.22 16.88
N LEU A 118 16.75 1.40 15.57
CA LEU A 118 15.66 0.74 14.83
C LEU A 118 15.81 -0.78 14.84
N SER A 119 17.04 -1.29 14.70
CA SER A 119 17.32 -2.73 14.75
C SER A 119 17.06 -3.32 16.12
N GLU A 120 17.48 -2.64 17.19
CA GLU A 120 17.28 -3.09 18.57
C GLU A 120 15.80 -3.05 19.00
N ILE A 121 15.10 -1.93 18.72
CA ILE A 121 13.70 -1.75 19.15
C ILE A 121 12.76 -2.73 18.42
N PHE A 122 12.99 -2.96 17.12
CA PHE A 122 12.12 -3.78 16.28
C PHE A 122 12.68 -5.18 15.98
N GLU A 123 13.81 -5.56 16.56
CA GLU A 123 14.46 -6.87 16.37
C GLU A 123 14.75 -7.16 14.89
N LEU A 124 15.25 -6.15 14.16
CA LEU A 124 15.56 -6.22 12.74
C LEU A 124 17.05 -6.50 12.50
N ASP A 125 17.35 -7.04 11.31
CA ASP A 125 18.71 -7.17 10.85
C ASP A 125 19.36 -5.79 10.66
N TYR A 126 20.48 -5.55 11.35
CA TYR A 126 21.19 -4.26 11.35
C TYR A 126 21.67 -3.86 9.96
N GLU A 127 22.30 -4.78 9.22
CA GLU A 127 22.87 -4.47 7.91
C GLU A 127 21.79 -4.10 6.88
N LYS A 128 20.66 -4.79 6.92
CA LYS A 128 19.50 -4.46 6.05
C LYS A 128 18.91 -3.11 6.44
N THR A 129 18.79 -2.83 7.72
CA THR A 129 18.26 -1.55 8.23
C THR A 129 19.20 -0.40 7.89
N LEU A 130 20.51 -0.57 8.10
CA LEU A 130 21.52 0.41 7.76
C LEU A 130 21.53 0.74 6.25
N LYS A 131 21.37 -0.27 5.41
CA LYS A 131 21.28 -0.09 3.95
C LYS A 131 20.07 0.77 3.56
N LYS A 132 18.92 0.60 4.24
CA LYS A 132 17.73 1.43 4.02
C LYS A 132 17.97 2.88 4.49
N VAL A 133 18.55 3.06 5.69
CA VAL A 133 18.83 4.39 6.26
C VAL A 133 19.91 5.15 5.48
N LYS A 134 20.84 4.46 4.82
CA LYS A 134 21.90 5.07 3.98
C LYS A 134 21.46 5.36 2.55
N LYS A 135 20.28 4.91 2.12
CA LYS A 135 19.78 5.10 0.76
C LYS A 135 19.54 6.58 0.44
N ASN A 136 19.64 6.96 -0.82
CA ASN A 136 19.29 8.31 -1.26
C ASN A 136 17.82 8.35 -1.72
N SER A 137 16.93 8.39 -0.75
CA SER A 137 15.49 8.34 -0.94
C SER A 137 14.79 9.24 0.08
N SER A 138 13.68 9.84 -0.28
CA SER A 138 12.88 10.67 0.62
C SER A 138 12.01 9.86 1.56
N ILE A 139 11.74 8.58 1.27
CA ILE A 139 10.98 7.69 2.13
C ILE A 139 11.43 6.24 1.95
N GLU A 140 11.70 5.57 3.05
CA GLU A 140 12.01 4.14 3.11
C GLU A 140 11.24 3.50 4.26
N THR A 141 10.50 2.45 3.96
CA THR A 141 9.77 1.70 4.98
C THR A 141 10.72 0.81 5.76
N ILE A 142 10.79 1.01 7.06
CA ILE A 142 11.58 0.17 7.98
C ILE A 142 10.78 -1.07 8.36
N ILE A 143 9.61 -0.86 8.97
CA ILE A 143 8.71 -1.93 9.41
C ILE A 143 7.26 -1.46 9.30
N LYS A 144 6.33 -2.38 9.03
CA LYS A 144 4.88 -2.14 8.96
C LYS A 144 4.14 -2.88 10.06
N LYS A 145 2.99 -2.33 10.45
CA LYS A 145 1.99 -3.00 11.30
C LYS A 145 2.55 -3.44 12.66
N VAL A 146 3.28 -2.54 13.30
CA VAL A 146 3.90 -2.73 14.62
C VAL A 146 2.91 -2.32 15.70
N GLU A 147 2.96 -3.00 16.82
CA GLU A 147 2.18 -2.66 18.01
C GLU A 147 2.70 -1.35 18.63
N LYS A 148 1.77 -0.56 19.16
CA LYS A 148 2.03 0.78 19.71
C LYS A 148 3.10 0.78 20.81
N GLU A 149 3.22 -0.29 21.58
CA GLU A 149 4.23 -0.39 22.63
C GLU A 149 5.67 -0.26 22.11
N LYS A 150 5.97 -0.91 20.96
CA LYS A 150 7.31 -0.81 20.34
C LYS A 150 7.55 0.57 19.73
N THR A 151 6.55 1.19 19.14
CA THR A 151 6.68 2.53 18.55
C THR A 151 6.74 3.64 19.63
N ASP A 152 6.13 3.46 20.80
CA ASP A 152 6.27 4.37 21.93
C ASP A 152 7.72 4.38 22.48
N LYS A 153 8.39 3.22 22.47
CA LYS A 153 9.84 3.14 22.76
C LYS A 153 10.65 3.96 21.75
N LEU A 154 10.30 3.86 20.46
CA LEU A 154 10.95 4.65 19.41
C LEU A 154 10.69 6.16 19.60
N ARG A 155 9.45 6.57 19.94
CA ARG A 155 9.13 7.99 20.22
C ARG A 155 9.95 8.55 21.36
N THR A 156 10.12 7.78 22.43
CA THR A 156 10.95 8.18 23.56
C THR A 156 12.40 8.36 23.14
N TRP A 157 12.96 7.38 22.42
CA TRP A 157 14.32 7.44 21.90
C TRP A 157 14.54 8.64 20.96
N MET A 158 13.58 8.92 20.06
CA MET A 158 13.62 10.06 19.14
C MET A 158 13.70 11.40 19.88
N LYS A 159 12.93 11.57 20.97
CA LYS A 159 12.94 12.77 21.81
C LYS A 159 14.27 12.94 22.53
N GLU A 160 14.83 11.88 23.10
CA GLU A 160 16.10 11.92 23.83
C GLU A 160 17.28 12.31 22.92
N HIS A 161 17.21 11.97 21.63
CA HIS A 161 18.30 12.23 20.66
C HIS A 161 18.00 13.41 19.72
N ASN A 162 16.89 14.15 19.92
CA ASN A 162 16.42 15.22 19.03
C ASN A 162 16.34 14.82 17.53
N LEU A 163 15.93 13.58 17.26
CA LEU A 163 15.83 13.00 15.93
C LEU A 163 14.36 12.87 15.47
N GLU A 164 13.53 13.85 15.83
CA GLU A 164 12.12 13.87 15.40
C GLU A 164 11.97 14.11 13.88
N LYS A 165 13.00 14.71 13.26
CA LYS A 165 13.05 14.89 11.81
C LYS A 165 13.72 13.70 11.15
N GLY A 166 13.04 13.14 10.15
CA GLY A 166 13.58 12.03 9.35
C GLY A 166 13.12 10.63 9.78
N ILE A 167 12.41 10.49 10.90
CA ILE A 167 11.72 9.24 11.28
C ILE A 167 10.24 9.54 11.42
N ASN A 168 9.40 8.81 10.70
CA ASN A 168 7.95 8.97 10.74
C ASN A 168 7.31 7.71 11.30
N ILE A 169 6.30 7.93 12.14
CA ILE A 169 5.45 6.87 12.70
C ILE A 169 4.03 7.20 12.24
N ASP A 170 3.53 6.40 11.32
CA ASP A 170 2.22 6.62 10.69
C ASP A 170 1.22 5.59 11.21
N GLU A 171 -0.04 6.00 11.42
CA GLU A 171 -1.12 5.08 11.77
C GLU A 171 -1.35 4.10 10.64
N ASP A 172 -1.52 2.83 11.01
CA ASP A 172 -1.80 1.73 10.10
C ASP A 172 -2.86 0.81 10.73
N ALA A 173 -3.39 -0.11 9.94
CA ALA A 173 -4.40 -1.06 10.36
C ALA A 173 -3.97 -2.49 10.05
N LYS A 174 -4.10 -3.38 11.04
CA LYS A 174 -3.85 -4.82 10.90
C LYS A 174 -5.15 -5.56 11.06
N ARG A 175 -5.46 -6.46 10.12
CA ARG A 175 -6.60 -7.35 10.25
C ARG A 175 -6.35 -8.36 11.36
N TYR A 176 -7.32 -8.56 12.22
CA TYR A 176 -7.27 -9.46 13.36
C TYR A 176 -8.53 -10.31 13.43
N TYR A 177 -8.34 -11.60 13.67
CA TYR A 177 -9.39 -12.61 13.77
C TYR A 177 -9.37 -13.19 15.19
N PRO A 178 -10.30 -12.74 16.06
CA PRO A 178 -10.29 -13.12 17.48
C PRO A 178 -10.40 -14.63 17.72
N TYR A 179 -11.09 -15.34 16.85
CA TYR A 179 -11.35 -16.77 16.96
C TYR A 179 -10.46 -17.64 16.07
N ARG A 180 -9.39 -17.06 15.56
CA ARG A 180 -8.29 -17.70 14.82
C ARG A 180 -8.76 -18.59 13.66
N ASP A 181 -9.18 -19.81 13.92
CA ASP A 181 -9.52 -20.87 12.96
C ASP A 181 -11.02 -21.03 12.70
N LEU A 182 -11.86 -20.39 13.52
CA LEU A 182 -13.32 -20.47 13.39
C LEU A 182 -13.78 -19.94 12.02
N ALA A 183 -14.54 -20.75 11.29
CA ALA A 183 -15.06 -20.46 9.95
C ALA A 183 -13.97 -20.01 8.96
N SER A 184 -12.76 -20.53 9.10
CA SER A 184 -11.57 -20.04 8.38
C SER A 184 -11.76 -20.01 6.87
N GLN A 185 -12.25 -21.07 6.25
CA GLN A 185 -12.49 -21.14 4.80
C GLN A 185 -13.68 -20.29 4.35
N VAL A 186 -14.55 -19.86 5.26
CA VAL A 186 -15.68 -18.97 4.96
C VAL A 186 -15.26 -17.51 5.05
N ILE A 187 -14.65 -17.12 6.18
CA ILE A 187 -14.21 -15.75 6.42
C ILE A 187 -13.11 -15.37 5.44
N GLY A 188 -12.13 -16.26 5.27
CA GLY A 188 -10.92 -15.97 4.51
C GLY A 188 -10.01 -14.97 5.21
N PHE A 189 -9.01 -14.47 4.53
CA PHE A 189 -7.98 -13.62 5.12
C PHE A 189 -7.59 -12.45 4.23
N CYS A 190 -6.89 -11.49 4.83
CA CYS A 190 -6.32 -10.33 4.14
C CYS A 190 -4.81 -10.44 3.98
N GLY A 191 -4.31 -9.87 2.90
CA GLY A 191 -2.88 -9.66 2.68
C GLY A 191 -2.28 -8.56 3.56
N SER A 192 -0.98 -8.38 3.43
CA SER A 192 -0.23 -7.34 4.15
C SER A 192 -0.66 -5.92 3.81
N ASP A 193 -1.28 -5.72 2.66
CA ASP A 193 -1.81 -4.45 2.15
C ASP A 193 -3.30 -4.22 2.49
N ASN A 194 -3.87 -5.05 3.38
CA ASN A 194 -5.28 -5.04 3.77
C ASN A 194 -6.26 -5.39 2.63
N GLN A 195 -5.79 -5.95 1.51
CA GLN A 195 -6.65 -6.51 0.48
C GLN A 195 -7.15 -7.89 0.89
N GLY A 196 -8.44 -8.14 0.75
CA GLY A 196 -9.02 -9.48 0.94
C GLY A 196 -8.54 -10.44 -0.14
N LEU A 197 -8.00 -11.59 0.26
CA LEU A 197 -7.39 -12.57 -0.65
C LEU A 197 -8.25 -13.81 -0.83
N ASP A 198 -9.06 -14.16 0.17
CA ASP A 198 -9.92 -15.34 0.12
C ASP A 198 -11.24 -15.13 0.89
N GLY A 199 -12.22 -16.01 0.69
CA GLY A 199 -13.49 -16.07 1.39
C GLY A 199 -14.34 -14.78 1.29
N ILE A 200 -15.03 -14.46 2.37
CA ILE A 200 -15.84 -13.23 2.52
C ILE A 200 -14.97 -11.99 2.42
N GLU A 201 -13.75 -12.04 2.96
CA GLU A 201 -12.79 -10.93 2.85
C GLU A 201 -12.51 -10.55 1.40
N ALA A 202 -12.31 -11.52 0.51
CA ALA A 202 -12.10 -11.26 -0.91
C ALA A 202 -13.40 -10.86 -1.62
N LYS A 203 -14.50 -11.59 -1.36
CA LYS A 203 -15.79 -11.37 -2.04
C LYS A 203 -16.35 -9.99 -1.79
N TYR A 204 -16.23 -9.49 -0.56
CA TYR A 204 -16.75 -8.18 -0.15
C TYR A 204 -15.64 -7.16 0.06
N ASN A 205 -14.50 -7.35 -0.61
CA ASN A 205 -13.34 -6.48 -0.46
C ASN A 205 -13.67 -5.00 -0.68
N GLU A 206 -14.46 -4.68 -1.73
CA GLU A 206 -14.81 -3.29 -2.08
C GLU A 206 -15.64 -2.59 -1.00
N ILE A 207 -16.45 -3.35 -0.25
CA ILE A 207 -17.27 -2.83 0.85
C ILE A 207 -16.42 -2.68 2.11
N LEU A 208 -15.60 -3.70 2.40
CA LEU A 208 -14.81 -3.77 3.62
C LEU A 208 -13.60 -2.84 3.64
N LYS A 209 -12.92 -2.61 2.49
CA LYS A 209 -11.58 -1.97 2.46
C LYS A 209 -11.57 -0.48 2.84
N GLY A 210 -12.70 0.23 2.69
CA GLY A 210 -12.75 1.68 2.84
C GLY A 210 -11.93 2.42 1.78
N THR A 211 -11.61 3.69 2.06
CA THR A 211 -10.79 4.54 1.19
C THR A 211 -9.67 5.15 2.01
N ASN A 212 -8.43 4.86 1.62
CA ASN A 212 -7.25 5.40 2.30
C ASN A 212 -7.22 6.93 2.20
N GLY A 213 -6.79 7.57 3.28
CA GLY A 213 -6.43 8.97 3.30
C GLY A 213 -4.99 9.19 2.81
N SER A 214 -4.61 10.45 2.66
CA SER A 214 -3.25 10.85 2.34
C SER A 214 -2.86 12.13 3.05
N ILE A 215 -1.59 12.23 3.42
CA ILE A 215 -0.95 13.47 3.82
C ILE A 215 -0.01 13.86 2.69
N GLU A 216 -0.31 14.96 2.03
CA GLU A 216 0.54 15.50 0.97
C GLU A 216 1.31 16.70 1.53
N LYS A 217 2.65 16.61 1.57
CA LYS A 217 3.55 17.68 1.96
C LYS A 217 4.32 18.17 0.75
N MET A 218 4.44 19.49 0.59
CA MET A 218 5.33 20.05 -0.42
C MET A 218 6.78 19.93 0.03
N THR A 219 7.61 19.33 -0.81
CA THR A 219 9.06 19.19 -0.58
C THR A 219 9.85 19.89 -1.67
N ASP A 220 11.05 20.36 -1.33
CA ASP A 220 12.01 20.86 -2.31
C ASP A 220 12.62 19.71 -3.14
N ALA A 221 13.37 20.05 -4.17
CA ALA A 221 14.04 19.06 -5.04
C ALA A 221 15.05 18.16 -4.31
N ARG A 222 15.34 18.42 -3.03
CA ARG A 222 16.22 17.63 -2.16
C ARG A 222 15.46 16.85 -1.08
N GLY A 223 14.10 16.90 -1.10
CA GLY A 223 13.24 16.23 -0.12
C GLY A 223 13.12 16.99 1.22
N GLY A 224 13.56 18.26 1.30
CA GLY A 224 13.35 19.13 2.46
C GLY A 224 11.92 19.70 2.45
N GLU A 225 11.28 19.80 3.62
CA GLU A 225 9.93 20.37 3.74
C GLU A 225 9.94 21.88 3.43
N ILE A 226 9.08 22.32 2.51
CA ILE A 226 8.91 23.72 2.15
C ILE A 226 7.75 24.29 2.99
N GLY A 227 8.02 24.70 4.22
CA GLY A 227 7.08 25.44 5.07
C GLY A 227 5.91 24.61 5.60
N THR A 228 5.21 25.15 6.60
CA THR A 228 4.05 24.54 7.24
C THR A 228 2.72 24.85 6.56
N GLU A 229 2.69 25.67 5.50
CA GLU A 229 1.47 26.19 4.88
C GLU A 229 0.93 25.34 3.69
N GLY A 230 1.49 24.18 3.43
CA GLY A 230 1.16 23.34 2.27
C GLY A 230 0.81 21.89 2.57
N GLU A 231 0.42 21.55 3.82
CA GLU A 231 -0.04 20.19 4.11
C GLU A 231 -1.51 20.03 3.67
N GLU A 232 -1.76 19.20 2.65
CA GLU A 232 -3.11 18.77 2.30
C GLU A 232 -3.39 17.42 2.96
N TYR A 233 -4.37 17.43 3.87
CA TYR A 233 -4.79 16.25 4.63
C TYR A 233 -6.10 15.71 4.07
N LYS A 234 -6.08 14.53 3.46
CA LYS A 234 -7.28 13.77 3.08
C LYS A 234 -7.55 12.71 4.14
N THR A 235 -8.67 12.84 4.83
CA THR A 235 -9.09 11.89 5.86
C THR A 235 -9.39 10.53 5.23
N ALA A 236 -8.95 9.45 5.88
CA ALA A 236 -9.35 8.10 5.51
C ALA A 236 -10.85 7.89 5.80
N ILE A 237 -11.53 7.12 4.96
CA ILE A 237 -12.93 6.69 5.15
C ILE A 237 -12.89 5.20 5.43
N ASP A 238 -13.30 4.81 6.64
CA ASP A 238 -13.32 3.41 7.05
C ASP A 238 -14.33 2.59 6.21
N GLY A 239 -14.07 1.30 6.08
CA GLY A 239 -14.94 0.39 5.35
C GLY A 239 -16.22 0.07 6.10
N ASP A 240 -17.25 -0.35 5.37
CA ASP A 240 -18.53 -0.74 5.94
C ASP A 240 -18.46 -2.12 6.61
N ASN A 241 -19.27 -2.31 7.66
CA ASN A 241 -19.35 -3.56 8.39
C ASN A 241 -20.25 -4.58 7.69
N ILE A 242 -19.94 -5.85 7.86
CA ILE A 242 -20.72 -6.97 7.33
C ILE A 242 -21.24 -7.82 8.49
N ILE A 243 -22.50 -8.25 8.37
CA ILE A 243 -23.12 -9.20 9.28
C ILE A 243 -23.38 -10.47 8.48
N LEU A 244 -22.83 -11.59 8.94
CA LEU A 244 -23.06 -12.89 8.32
C LEU A 244 -24.32 -13.54 8.90
N SER A 245 -24.90 -14.48 8.16
CA SER A 245 -25.96 -15.37 8.68
C SER A 245 -25.40 -16.45 9.61
N ILE A 246 -24.08 -16.64 9.65
CA ILE A 246 -23.43 -17.62 10.53
C ILE A 246 -23.63 -17.24 12.00
N ASP A 247 -24.11 -18.21 12.78
CA ASP A 247 -24.17 -18.13 14.22
C ASP A 247 -22.89 -18.72 14.81
N MET A 248 -22.16 -17.87 15.55
CA MET A 248 -20.87 -18.25 16.13
C MET A 248 -20.94 -19.46 17.03
N THR A 249 -22.03 -19.59 17.82
CA THR A 249 -22.21 -20.71 18.73
C THR A 249 -22.45 -22.03 17.97
N ILE A 250 -23.31 -21.99 16.97
CA ILE A 250 -23.59 -23.16 16.13
C ILE A 250 -22.31 -23.54 15.36
N GLN A 251 -21.61 -22.57 14.78
CA GLN A 251 -20.37 -22.81 14.04
C GLN A 251 -19.31 -23.51 14.92
N SER A 252 -19.06 -23.02 16.13
CA SER A 252 -18.07 -23.61 17.03
C SER A 252 -18.42 -25.06 17.46
N ILE A 253 -19.71 -25.34 17.69
CA ILE A 253 -20.18 -26.69 17.98
C ILE A 253 -19.95 -27.61 16.78
N VAL A 254 -20.30 -27.14 15.59
CA VAL A 254 -20.19 -27.92 14.35
C VAL A 254 -18.74 -28.25 14.05
N GLU A 255 -17.83 -27.28 14.18
CA GLU A 255 -16.40 -27.49 13.96
C GLU A 255 -15.83 -28.51 14.94
N LYS A 256 -16.15 -28.39 16.22
CA LYS A 256 -15.70 -29.31 17.21
C LYS A 256 -16.12 -30.77 16.90
N TYR A 257 -17.39 -31.00 16.58
CA TYR A 257 -17.86 -32.34 16.27
C TYR A 257 -17.37 -32.84 14.90
N LEU A 258 -17.14 -31.95 13.94
CA LEU A 258 -16.54 -32.32 12.67
C LEU A 258 -15.09 -32.80 12.87
N GLU A 259 -14.31 -32.08 13.67
CA GLU A 259 -12.94 -32.48 14.00
C GLU A 259 -12.92 -33.83 14.73
N GLU A 260 -13.73 -34.01 15.79
CA GLU A 260 -13.84 -35.27 16.52
C GLU A 260 -14.20 -36.41 15.55
N ALA A 261 -15.22 -36.22 14.70
CA ALA A 261 -15.65 -37.23 13.75
C ALA A 261 -14.58 -37.60 12.72
N CYS A 262 -13.83 -36.60 12.21
CA CYS A 262 -12.75 -36.84 11.26
C CYS A 262 -11.58 -37.58 11.89
N LEU A 263 -11.23 -37.29 13.13
CA LEU A 263 -10.14 -37.93 13.84
C LEU A 263 -10.52 -39.40 14.23
N ASP A 264 -11.73 -39.62 14.77
CA ASP A 264 -12.21 -40.93 15.18
C ASP A 264 -12.32 -41.90 13.98
N ASN A 265 -12.67 -41.39 12.81
CA ASN A 265 -12.85 -42.18 11.59
C ASN A 265 -11.70 -42.14 10.60
N ILE A 266 -10.59 -41.50 10.99
CA ILE A 266 -9.36 -41.40 10.16
C ILE A 266 -9.68 -40.84 8.76
N CYS A 267 -10.45 -39.73 8.71
CA CYS A 267 -10.82 -39.09 7.47
C CYS A 267 -9.63 -38.34 6.85
N THR A 268 -8.86 -38.99 6.00
CA THR A 268 -7.62 -38.43 5.38
C THR A 268 -7.87 -37.18 4.56
N ASP A 269 -9.05 -37.12 3.91
CA ASP A 269 -9.44 -35.98 3.07
C ASP A 269 -10.20 -34.90 3.84
N GLY A 270 -10.35 -35.09 5.17
CA GLY A 270 -11.14 -34.22 6.03
C GLY A 270 -12.65 -34.38 5.84
N GLY A 271 -13.40 -33.34 6.17
CA GLY A 271 -14.86 -33.36 6.09
C GLY A 271 -15.45 -31.95 5.99
N SER A 272 -16.76 -31.88 5.71
CA SER A 272 -17.51 -30.62 5.70
C SER A 272 -18.91 -30.80 6.26
N ILE A 273 -19.40 -29.81 6.99
CA ILE A 273 -20.78 -29.74 7.52
C ILE A 273 -21.37 -28.39 7.18
N ILE A 274 -22.59 -28.38 6.64
CA ILE A 274 -23.38 -27.17 6.41
C ILE A 274 -24.70 -27.29 7.20
N ILE A 275 -25.00 -26.25 7.98
CA ILE A 275 -26.30 -26.12 8.65
C ILE A 275 -27.05 -24.94 8.06
N MET A 276 -28.24 -25.20 7.55
CA MET A 276 -29.07 -24.20 6.88
C MET A 276 -30.47 -24.15 7.51
N ASN A 277 -31.00 -22.95 7.64
CA ASN A 277 -32.41 -22.76 7.98
C ASN A 277 -33.27 -22.98 6.73
N PRO A 278 -34.09 -24.06 6.63
CA PRO A 278 -34.82 -24.37 5.42
C PRO A 278 -35.94 -23.37 5.07
N LYS A 279 -36.34 -22.52 6.03
CA LYS A 279 -37.40 -21.53 5.83
C LYS A 279 -36.89 -20.24 5.19
N THR A 280 -35.68 -19.85 5.54
CA THR A 280 -35.06 -18.57 5.08
C THR A 280 -33.96 -18.78 4.08
N GLY A 281 -33.35 -19.95 4.04
CA GLY A 281 -32.17 -20.25 3.25
C GLY A 281 -30.86 -19.78 3.89
N ASP A 282 -30.91 -19.21 5.09
CA ASP A 282 -29.71 -18.72 5.79
C ASP A 282 -28.78 -19.87 6.17
N ILE A 283 -27.51 -19.74 5.89
CA ILE A 283 -26.47 -20.64 6.36
C ILE A 283 -26.09 -20.25 7.77
N LEU A 284 -26.44 -21.11 8.73
CA LEU A 284 -26.17 -20.89 10.17
C LEU A 284 -24.76 -21.34 10.55
N ALA A 285 -24.22 -22.36 9.88
CA ALA A 285 -22.85 -22.82 10.03
C ALA A 285 -22.37 -23.45 8.73
N MET A 286 -21.09 -23.28 8.43
CA MET A 286 -20.39 -23.93 7.33
C MET A 286 -18.95 -24.21 7.78
N ALA A 287 -18.69 -25.49 8.10
CA ALA A 287 -17.41 -25.94 8.60
C ALA A 287 -16.71 -26.84 7.59
N THR A 288 -15.41 -26.72 7.50
CA THR A 288 -14.52 -27.59 6.74
C THR A 288 -13.33 -27.98 7.63
N TYR A 289 -13.03 -29.27 7.71
CA TYR A 289 -11.87 -29.79 8.44
C TYR A 289 -10.81 -30.33 7.45
N PRO A 290 -9.51 -30.08 7.69
CA PRO A 290 -8.95 -29.24 8.75
C PRO A 290 -9.11 -27.74 8.46
N GLY A 291 -9.29 -26.94 9.52
CA GLY A 291 -9.24 -25.48 9.49
C GLY A 291 -7.79 -24.95 9.47
N TYR A 292 -7.63 -23.63 9.40
CA TYR A 292 -6.33 -22.96 9.50
C TYR A 292 -6.44 -21.62 10.24
N ASP A 293 -5.32 -21.16 10.84
CA ASP A 293 -5.28 -19.89 11.57
C ASP A 293 -5.32 -18.70 10.62
N LEU A 294 -6.42 -17.92 10.67
CA LEU A 294 -6.62 -16.71 9.87
C LEU A 294 -5.61 -15.60 10.16
N ASN A 295 -5.02 -15.57 11.36
CA ASN A 295 -3.96 -14.62 11.69
C ASN A 295 -2.59 -15.03 11.12
N SER A 296 -2.45 -16.29 10.70
CA SER A 296 -1.21 -16.86 10.15
C SER A 296 -1.49 -17.76 8.94
N PRO A 297 -2.17 -17.25 7.89
CA PRO A 297 -2.72 -18.08 6.82
C PRO A 297 -1.67 -18.75 5.93
N TYR A 298 -0.41 -18.33 6.03
CA TYR A 298 0.70 -18.90 5.26
C TYR A 298 1.47 -19.99 6.01
N ILE A 299 1.05 -20.31 7.24
CA ILE A 299 1.61 -21.43 7.99
C ILE A 299 0.78 -22.67 7.66
N ILE A 300 1.46 -23.69 7.08
CA ILE A 300 0.78 -24.93 6.73
C ILE A 300 0.31 -25.68 7.97
N ASN A 301 -0.93 -26.19 7.94
CA ASN A 301 -1.53 -26.96 9.02
C ASN A 301 -1.30 -28.48 8.93
N ASN A 302 -0.73 -28.96 7.81
CA ASN A 302 -0.40 -30.37 7.63
C ASN A 302 0.93 -30.69 8.32
N GLU A 303 0.88 -31.54 9.37
CA GLU A 303 2.05 -31.92 10.17
C GLU A 303 3.12 -32.66 9.33
N GLU A 304 2.71 -33.52 8.41
CA GLU A 304 3.66 -34.27 7.56
C GLU A 304 4.48 -33.36 6.62
N LEU A 305 3.90 -32.21 6.24
CA LEU A 305 4.56 -31.24 5.37
C LEU A 305 5.40 -30.22 6.15
N LYS A 306 5.17 -30.04 7.45
CA LYS A 306 5.89 -29.04 8.26
C LYS A 306 7.40 -29.30 8.26
N ASP A 307 7.81 -30.54 8.47
CA ASP A 307 9.24 -30.93 8.57
C ASP A 307 9.99 -30.69 7.26
N ASN A 308 9.31 -30.81 6.13
CA ASN A 308 9.90 -30.68 4.80
C ASN A 308 9.53 -29.36 4.10
N TRP A 309 8.80 -28.46 4.78
CA TRP A 309 8.24 -27.25 4.16
C TRP A 309 9.28 -26.38 3.47
N ASP A 310 10.42 -26.17 4.10
CA ASP A 310 11.47 -25.31 3.56
C ASP A 310 12.15 -25.87 2.32
N SER A 311 12.12 -27.19 2.14
CA SER A 311 12.72 -27.89 1.00
C SER A 311 11.81 -27.91 -0.24
N LEU A 312 10.49 -27.60 -0.09
CA LEU A 312 9.54 -27.60 -1.19
C LEU A 312 9.78 -26.42 -2.15
N SER A 313 9.52 -26.66 -3.42
CA SER A 313 9.50 -25.59 -4.43
C SER A 313 8.39 -24.57 -4.15
N GLN A 314 8.52 -23.36 -4.69
CA GLN A 314 7.49 -22.32 -4.53
C GLN A 314 6.14 -22.73 -5.12
N GLU A 315 6.16 -23.53 -6.19
CA GLU A 315 4.93 -24.04 -6.82
C GLU A 315 4.22 -25.04 -5.91
N GLU A 316 4.95 -25.97 -5.30
CA GLU A 316 4.40 -26.93 -4.34
C GLU A 316 3.88 -26.24 -3.07
N LYS A 317 4.62 -25.27 -2.52
CA LYS A 317 4.15 -24.44 -1.41
C LYS A 317 2.84 -23.75 -1.74
N SER A 318 2.76 -23.09 -2.89
CA SER A 318 1.55 -22.41 -3.34
C SER A 318 0.37 -23.37 -3.49
N LYS A 319 0.58 -24.53 -4.10
CA LYS A 319 -0.45 -25.57 -4.28
C LYS A 319 -0.99 -26.09 -2.94
N ASN A 320 -0.12 -26.36 -1.98
CA ASN A 320 -0.52 -26.85 -0.67
C ASN A 320 -1.28 -25.77 0.14
N LEU A 321 -0.85 -24.52 0.08
CA LEU A 321 -1.56 -23.41 0.71
C LEU A 321 -2.95 -23.20 0.09
N GLN A 322 -3.06 -23.22 -1.23
CA GLN A 322 -4.35 -23.10 -1.90
C GLN A 322 -5.29 -24.26 -1.56
N ALA A 323 -4.77 -25.47 -1.40
CA ALA A 323 -5.55 -26.62 -0.95
C ALA A 323 -6.04 -26.43 0.49
N MET A 324 -5.23 -25.88 1.39
CA MET A 324 -5.58 -25.57 2.78
C MET A 324 -6.67 -24.50 2.89
N TRP A 325 -6.58 -23.43 2.07
CA TRP A 325 -7.56 -22.33 2.09
C TRP A 325 -8.88 -22.71 1.43
N ARG A 326 -8.88 -23.72 0.56
CA ARG A 326 -10.04 -24.11 -0.24
C ARG A 326 -11.24 -24.47 0.63
N ASN A 327 -12.37 -23.81 0.41
CA ASN A 327 -13.65 -24.20 1.02
C ASN A 327 -14.24 -25.40 0.31
N LYS A 328 -13.99 -26.60 0.83
CA LYS A 328 -14.46 -27.86 0.25
C LYS A 328 -15.97 -27.93 0.16
N ALA A 329 -16.69 -27.34 1.11
CA ALA A 329 -18.15 -27.38 1.17
C ALA A 329 -18.85 -26.76 -0.06
N ILE A 330 -18.17 -25.82 -0.75
CA ILE A 330 -18.71 -25.12 -1.93
C ILE A 330 -17.88 -25.33 -3.21
N SER A 331 -16.68 -25.88 -3.08
CA SER A 331 -15.75 -25.99 -4.23
C SER A 331 -15.54 -27.42 -4.70
N ASP A 332 -15.82 -28.42 -3.87
CA ASP A 332 -15.60 -29.82 -4.17
C ASP A 332 -16.91 -30.50 -4.62
N THR A 333 -16.76 -31.46 -5.48
CA THR A 333 -17.87 -32.31 -5.97
C THR A 333 -17.78 -33.67 -5.30
N TYR A 334 -18.94 -34.29 -5.05
CA TYR A 334 -19.04 -35.63 -4.51
C TYR A 334 -20.22 -36.38 -5.13
N GLU A 335 -20.23 -37.69 -5.01
CA GLU A 335 -21.34 -38.53 -5.44
C GLU A 335 -22.45 -38.56 -4.40
N PRO A 336 -23.60 -37.85 -4.59
CA PRO A 336 -24.59 -37.64 -3.55
C PRO A 336 -25.39 -38.89 -3.17
N GLY A 337 -25.36 -39.92 -4.01
CA GLY A 337 -26.06 -41.19 -3.75
C GLY A 337 -27.55 -40.98 -3.48
N SER A 338 -28.05 -41.62 -2.43
CA SER A 338 -29.48 -41.57 -2.04
C SER A 338 -30.00 -40.20 -1.66
N VAL A 339 -29.15 -39.27 -1.28
CA VAL A 339 -29.55 -37.88 -0.98
C VAL A 339 -30.15 -37.21 -2.20
N PHE A 340 -29.67 -37.52 -3.40
CA PHE A 340 -30.19 -36.99 -4.65
C PHE A 340 -31.63 -37.41 -4.99
N LYS A 341 -32.16 -38.44 -4.32
CA LYS A 341 -33.55 -38.89 -4.53
C LYS A 341 -34.59 -37.81 -4.21
N ILE A 342 -34.26 -36.87 -3.32
CA ILE A 342 -35.12 -35.71 -3.03
C ILE A 342 -35.35 -34.87 -4.27
N VAL A 343 -34.29 -34.63 -5.06
CA VAL A 343 -34.37 -33.87 -6.34
C VAL A 343 -35.24 -34.67 -7.36
N THR A 344 -34.98 -35.96 -7.47
CA THR A 344 -35.75 -36.84 -8.37
C THR A 344 -37.25 -36.88 -8.01
N ALA A 345 -37.56 -37.00 -6.70
CA ALA A 345 -38.94 -36.99 -6.24
C ALA A 345 -39.60 -35.63 -6.48
N SER A 346 -38.93 -34.54 -6.23
CA SER A 346 -39.45 -33.17 -6.47
C SER A 346 -39.75 -32.96 -7.95
N ALA A 347 -38.86 -33.38 -8.82
CA ALA A 347 -39.05 -33.27 -10.30
C ALA A 347 -40.22 -34.17 -10.78
N ALA A 348 -40.48 -35.30 -10.15
CA ALA A 348 -41.58 -36.18 -10.48
C ALA A 348 -42.95 -35.68 -9.98
N LEU A 349 -42.97 -34.82 -8.98
CA LEU A 349 -44.20 -34.22 -8.42
C LEU A 349 -44.57 -32.89 -9.14
N GLN A 350 -43.69 -32.30 -9.89
CA GLN A 350 -43.91 -31.09 -10.71
C GLN A 350 -44.56 -31.45 -12.06
#